data_2abcad9becc42ada1f07faac9254b85b
#
_entry.id   2abcad9becc42ada1f07faac9254b85b
#
_cell.length_a   1.000
_cell.length_b   1.000
_cell.length_c   1.000
_cell.angle_alpha   90.00
_cell.angle_beta   90.00
_cell.angle_gamma   90.00
#
_symmetry.space_group_name_H-M   'P 1'
#
loop_
_entity.id
_entity.type
_entity.pdbx_description
1 polymer ?
#
loop_
_entity_poly.entity_id
_entity_poly.type
_entity_poly.pdbx_seq_one_letter_code
_entity_poly.pdbx_strand_id
1 'polypeptide(L)'
;ANINENAEITIECNPGTLTRKKLEVYKKTGVNRLSIGLQSANDDELKSIGRIHTWQEFLDNYRIARECGFDNINIDLMSALPGQTISSYKETLEKVVALNPEHISAYSLIVEEGTIMYDRVNEAALQGKDILPDEDTEREMYYMTKNILDMKYQIIVKKAWNADIT
;
A
#
# COMPACT_ATOMS: atom_id res chain seq x y z
N ALA A 1 10.13 29.56 -9.86
CA ALA A 1 10.03 29.31 -8.40
C ALA A 1 11.36 28.70 -7.97
N ASN A 2 11.97 29.25 -6.93
CA ASN A 2 13.17 28.63 -6.35
C ASN A 2 12.71 27.55 -5.39
N ILE A 3 13.00 26.31 -5.73
CA ILE A 3 12.79 25.15 -4.83
C ILE A 3 13.98 25.13 -3.86
N ASN A 4 13.69 24.95 -2.56
CA ASN A 4 14.72 24.79 -1.55
C ASN A 4 15.57 23.54 -1.88
N GLU A 5 16.89 23.65 -1.74
CA GLU A 5 17.82 22.54 -2.03
C GLU A 5 17.54 21.27 -1.20
N ASN A 6 16.93 21.42 0.00
CA ASN A 6 16.53 20.34 0.90
C ASN A 6 15.05 19.95 0.78
N ALA A 7 14.34 20.40 -0.27
CA ALA A 7 12.93 20.05 -0.44
C ALA A 7 12.77 18.55 -0.71
N GLU A 8 11.80 17.92 -0.07
CA GLU A 8 11.34 16.59 -0.46
C GLU A 8 10.48 16.70 -1.72
N ILE A 9 10.91 16.00 -2.77
CA ILE A 9 10.19 15.92 -4.05
C ILE A 9 9.79 14.46 -4.26
N THR A 10 8.52 14.16 -4.04
CA THR A 10 7.97 12.81 -4.10
C THR A 10 7.24 12.56 -5.42
N ILE A 11 7.40 11.35 -5.97
CA ILE A 11 6.56 10.81 -7.04
C ILE A 11 5.82 9.57 -6.53
N GLU A 12 4.51 9.52 -6.77
CA GLU A 12 3.71 8.33 -6.58
C GLU A 12 3.81 7.42 -7.81
N CYS A 13 4.02 6.14 -7.57
CA CYS A 13 4.32 5.15 -8.60
C CYS A 13 3.46 3.90 -8.42
N ASN A 14 3.03 3.31 -9.54
CA ASN A 14 2.47 1.97 -9.54
C ASN A 14 3.54 0.96 -9.99
N PRO A 15 3.66 -0.20 -9.33
CA PRO A 15 4.48 -1.31 -9.82
C PRO A 15 4.14 -1.66 -11.28
N GLY A 16 5.13 -2.14 -12.04
CA GLY A 16 4.99 -2.39 -13.47
C GLY A 16 5.14 -1.16 -14.36
N THR A 17 5.05 0.06 -13.81
CA THR A 17 5.23 1.30 -14.59
C THR A 17 6.64 1.90 -14.47
N LEU A 18 7.41 1.45 -13.50
CA LEU A 18 8.78 1.90 -13.25
C LEU A 18 9.78 1.19 -14.15
N THR A 19 10.58 1.96 -14.84
CA THR A 19 11.72 1.48 -15.63
C THR A 19 12.97 2.20 -15.19
N ARG A 20 14.15 1.58 -15.36
CA ARG A 20 15.45 2.24 -15.07
C ARG A 20 15.54 3.62 -15.72
N LYS A 21 15.17 3.73 -16.99
CA LYS A 21 15.19 5.00 -17.73
C LYS A 21 14.34 6.09 -17.09
N LYS A 22 13.12 5.75 -16.63
CA LYS A 22 12.23 6.71 -15.93
C LYS A 22 12.86 7.13 -14.59
N LEU A 23 13.35 6.17 -13.81
CA LEU A 23 13.96 6.43 -12.50
C LEU A 23 15.19 7.33 -12.61
N GLU A 24 16.04 7.10 -13.61
CA GLU A 24 17.19 7.98 -13.89
C GLU A 24 16.76 9.41 -14.25
N VAL A 25 15.67 9.56 -15.02
CA VAL A 25 15.11 10.89 -15.33
C VAL A 25 14.56 11.55 -14.07
N TYR A 26 13.80 10.82 -13.25
CA TYR A 26 13.29 11.35 -11.98
C TYR A 26 14.41 11.84 -11.08
N LYS A 27 15.48 11.04 -10.92
CA LYS A 27 16.64 11.43 -10.13
C LYS A 27 17.30 12.70 -10.67
N LYS A 28 17.51 12.79 -12.00
CA LYS A 28 18.10 13.98 -12.67
C LYS A 28 17.24 15.24 -12.52
N THR A 29 15.93 15.10 -12.38
CA THR A 29 14.99 16.23 -12.20
C THR A 29 14.79 16.62 -10.74
N GLY A 30 15.53 15.99 -9.81
CA GLY A 30 15.50 16.34 -8.39
C GLY A 30 14.52 15.55 -7.54
N VAL A 31 13.82 14.55 -8.11
CA VAL A 31 13.00 13.64 -7.32
C VAL A 31 13.89 12.86 -6.35
N ASN A 32 13.57 12.91 -5.06
CA ASN A 32 14.35 12.29 -4.00
C ASN A 32 13.57 11.30 -3.14
N ARG A 33 12.26 11.16 -3.36
CA ARG A 33 11.40 10.17 -2.69
C ARG A 33 10.46 9.51 -3.68
N LEU A 34 10.26 8.20 -3.52
CA LEU A 34 9.24 7.43 -4.24
C LEU A 34 8.18 6.92 -3.26
N SER A 35 6.89 6.98 -3.65
CA SER A 35 5.79 6.28 -2.99
C SER A 35 5.27 5.21 -3.92
N ILE A 36 5.41 3.94 -3.55
CA ILE A 36 5.08 2.81 -4.43
C ILE A 36 3.85 2.09 -3.91
N GLY A 37 2.77 2.11 -4.68
CA GLY A 37 1.48 1.53 -4.34
C GLY A 37 1.47 0.01 -4.50
N LEU A 38 2.07 -0.73 -3.57
CA LEU A 38 2.05 -2.20 -3.55
C LEU A 38 0.66 -2.75 -3.23
N GLN A 39 0.04 -2.26 -2.18
CA GLN A 39 -1.26 -2.64 -1.59
C GLN A 39 -1.24 -4.00 -0.87
N SER A 40 -0.78 -5.09 -1.48
CA SER A 40 -0.61 -6.42 -0.89
C SER A 40 0.56 -7.17 -1.51
N ALA A 41 1.17 -8.09 -0.75
CA ALA A 41 2.16 -9.06 -1.26
C ALA A 41 1.52 -10.40 -1.66
N ASN A 42 0.19 -10.42 -1.82
CA ASN A 42 -0.60 -11.56 -2.29
C ASN A 42 -1.25 -11.20 -3.63
N ASP A 43 -0.92 -11.96 -4.68
CA ASP A 43 -1.38 -11.66 -6.04
C ASP A 43 -2.91 -11.83 -6.21
N ASP A 44 -3.56 -12.68 -5.43
CA ASP A 44 -5.01 -12.84 -5.48
C ASP A 44 -5.73 -11.66 -4.80
N GLU A 45 -5.18 -11.12 -3.72
CA GLU A 45 -5.66 -9.88 -3.10
C GLU A 45 -5.48 -8.70 -4.06
N LEU A 46 -4.34 -8.60 -4.75
CA LEU A 46 -4.12 -7.57 -5.77
C LEU A 46 -5.15 -7.64 -6.89
N LYS A 47 -5.42 -8.83 -7.42
CA LYS A 47 -6.47 -9.05 -8.44
C LYS A 47 -7.85 -8.67 -7.92
N SER A 48 -8.14 -8.95 -6.64
CA SER A 48 -9.44 -8.64 -6.02
C SER A 48 -9.78 -7.15 -6.05
N ILE A 49 -8.78 -6.27 -6.05
CA ILE A 49 -8.91 -4.81 -6.13
C ILE A 49 -8.57 -4.24 -7.51
N GLY A 50 -8.48 -5.11 -8.52
CA GLY A 50 -8.22 -4.68 -9.91
C GLY A 50 -6.79 -4.25 -10.20
N ARG A 51 -5.83 -4.61 -9.36
CA ARG A 51 -4.41 -4.36 -9.64
C ARG A 51 -3.91 -5.37 -10.69
N ILE A 52 -3.11 -4.86 -11.63
CA ILE A 52 -2.56 -5.65 -12.74
C ILE A 52 -1.15 -6.15 -12.46
N HIS A 53 -0.45 -5.54 -11.49
CA HIS A 53 0.89 -5.94 -11.09
C HIS A 53 0.87 -7.11 -10.11
N THR A 54 1.98 -7.81 -10.03
CA THR A 54 2.25 -8.91 -9.10
C THR A 54 3.24 -8.49 -8.02
N TRP A 55 3.33 -9.28 -6.96
CA TRP A 55 4.38 -9.15 -5.94
C TRP A 55 5.78 -9.19 -6.55
N GLN A 56 6.02 -10.08 -7.53
CA GLN A 56 7.33 -10.18 -8.18
C GLN A 56 7.68 -8.93 -8.99
N GLU A 57 6.74 -8.36 -9.74
CA GLU A 57 6.95 -7.12 -10.48
C GLU A 57 7.23 -5.95 -9.55
N PHE A 58 6.57 -5.90 -8.39
CA PHE A 58 6.90 -4.92 -7.36
C PHE A 58 8.35 -5.08 -6.86
N LEU A 59 8.78 -6.31 -6.53
CA LEU A 59 10.15 -6.58 -6.07
C LEU A 59 11.20 -6.14 -7.10
N ASP A 60 10.96 -6.43 -8.37
CA ASP A 60 11.86 -6.03 -9.45
C ASP A 60 11.94 -4.52 -9.58
N ASN A 61 10.81 -3.82 -9.49
CA ASN A 61 10.76 -2.36 -9.53
C ASN A 61 11.43 -1.73 -8.29
N TYR A 62 11.20 -2.28 -7.10
CA TYR A 62 11.84 -1.84 -5.86
C TYR A 62 13.37 -1.95 -5.94
N ARG A 63 13.86 -3.10 -6.43
CA ARG A 63 15.31 -3.33 -6.63
C ARG A 63 15.91 -2.32 -7.60
N ILE A 64 15.27 -2.12 -8.77
CA ILE A 64 15.73 -1.13 -9.76
C ILE A 64 15.75 0.29 -9.17
N ALA A 65 14.74 0.65 -8.35
CA ALA A 65 14.70 1.95 -7.69
C ALA A 65 15.90 2.13 -6.74
N ARG A 66 16.21 1.11 -5.92
CA ARG A 66 17.41 1.12 -5.06
C ARG A 66 18.71 1.23 -5.86
N GLU A 67 18.86 0.48 -6.95
CA GLU A 67 20.03 0.55 -7.85
C GLU A 67 20.18 1.91 -8.52
N CYS A 68 19.10 2.64 -8.77
CA CYS A 68 19.10 4.02 -9.26
C CYS A 68 19.39 5.05 -8.16
N GLY A 69 19.66 4.64 -6.92
CA GLY A 69 20.03 5.49 -5.80
C GLY A 69 18.86 6.19 -5.12
N PHE A 70 17.65 5.60 -5.13
CA PHE A 70 16.55 6.06 -4.31
C PHE A 70 16.66 5.43 -2.92
N ASP A 71 17.03 6.25 -1.93
CA ASP A 71 17.21 5.85 -0.52
C ASP A 71 16.04 6.27 0.36
N ASN A 72 15.03 6.94 -0.21
CA ASN A 72 13.80 7.32 0.47
C ASN A 72 12.60 6.75 -0.31
N ILE A 73 12.16 5.56 0.10
CA ILE A 73 11.04 4.85 -0.54
C ILE A 73 9.96 4.58 0.50
N ASN A 74 8.75 5.01 0.17
CA ASN A 74 7.52 4.63 0.87
C ASN A 74 6.85 3.48 0.13
N ILE A 75 6.30 2.52 0.88
CA ILE A 75 5.46 1.43 0.36
C ILE A 75 4.06 1.60 0.92
N ASP A 76 3.07 1.71 0.02
CA ASP A 76 1.67 1.81 0.41
C ASP A 76 1.06 0.41 0.50
N LEU A 77 0.39 0.12 1.62
CA LEU A 77 -0.30 -1.13 1.92
C LEU A 77 -1.78 -0.89 2.21
N MET A 78 -2.60 -1.86 1.86
CA MET A 78 -4.03 -1.85 2.19
C MET A 78 -4.40 -3.06 3.02
N SER A 79 -5.15 -2.83 4.10
CA SER A 79 -5.84 -3.86 4.88
C SER A 79 -7.32 -3.93 4.50
N ALA A 80 -8.00 -4.95 4.99
CA ALA A 80 -9.42 -5.22 4.76
C ALA A 80 -9.79 -5.39 3.28
N LEU A 81 -8.90 -5.96 2.48
CA LEU A 81 -9.16 -6.29 1.09
C LEU A 81 -10.15 -7.47 0.96
N PRO A 82 -10.90 -7.57 -0.15
CA PRO A 82 -11.78 -8.70 -0.39
C PRO A 82 -11.06 -10.04 -0.29
N GLY A 83 -11.55 -10.91 0.60
CA GLY A 83 -10.96 -12.22 0.87
C GLY A 83 -9.67 -12.21 1.71
N GLN A 84 -9.18 -11.05 2.13
CA GLN A 84 -7.99 -10.95 2.96
C GLN A 84 -8.24 -11.52 4.36
N THR A 85 -7.26 -12.25 4.87
CA THR A 85 -7.28 -12.82 6.22
C THR A 85 -6.20 -12.17 7.09
N ILE A 86 -6.32 -12.33 8.42
CA ILE A 86 -5.28 -11.91 9.37
C ILE A 86 -3.92 -12.51 8.98
N SER A 87 -3.90 -13.78 8.59
CA SER A 87 -2.67 -14.49 8.21
C SER A 87 -2.03 -13.93 6.94
N SER A 88 -2.82 -13.70 5.88
CA SER A 88 -2.31 -13.18 4.60
C SER A 88 -1.83 -11.73 4.73
N TYR A 89 -2.55 -10.92 5.53
CA TYR A 89 -2.13 -9.56 5.82
C TYR A 89 -0.85 -9.50 6.65
N LYS A 90 -0.72 -10.37 7.66
CA LYS A 90 0.52 -10.53 8.44
C LYS A 90 1.71 -10.88 7.54
N GLU A 91 1.53 -11.85 6.65
CA GLU A 91 2.57 -12.23 5.68
C GLU A 91 2.99 -11.05 4.80
N THR A 92 2.02 -10.24 4.34
CA THR A 92 2.29 -9.01 3.59
C THR A 92 3.14 -8.03 4.39
N LEU A 93 2.78 -7.76 5.66
CA LEU A 93 3.55 -6.88 6.55
C LEU A 93 4.98 -7.39 6.75
N GLU A 94 5.14 -8.68 7.06
CA GLU A 94 6.45 -9.30 7.29
C GLU A 94 7.35 -9.23 6.04
N LYS A 95 6.81 -9.53 4.86
CA LYS A 95 7.53 -9.41 3.58
C LYS A 95 7.99 -7.98 3.33
N VAL A 96 7.13 -6.99 3.55
CA VAL A 96 7.46 -5.58 3.31
C VAL A 96 8.46 -5.05 4.33
N VAL A 97 8.31 -5.40 5.60
CA VAL A 97 9.28 -5.03 6.65
C VAL A 97 10.67 -5.61 6.37
N ALA A 98 10.75 -6.81 5.78
CA ALA A 98 12.02 -7.43 5.41
C ALA A 98 12.77 -6.67 4.29
N LEU A 99 12.06 -5.90 3.44
CA LEU A 99 12.68 -5.05 2.42
C LEU A 99 13.36 -3.80 2.99
N ASN A 100 13.10 -3.49 4.27
CA ASN A 100 13.66 -2.33 4.97
C ASN A 100 13.43 -0.99 4.24
N PRO A 101 12.18 -0.63 3.87
CA PRO A 101 11.89 0.68 3.32
C PRO A 101 12.04 1.77 4.40
N GLU A 102 12.17 3.03 4.01
CA GLU A 102 12.24 4.16 4.94
C GLU A 102 10.88 4.49 5.51
N HIS A 103 9.81 4.25 4.73
CA HIS A 103 8.42 4.51 5.14
C HIS A 103 7.49 3.38 4.68
N ILE A 104 6.45 3.14 5.48
CA ILE A 104 5.32 2.30 5.14
C ILE A 104 4.05 3.08 5.46
N SER A 105 3.17 3.26 4.46
CA SER A 105 1.83 3.80 4.65
C SER A 105 0.85 2.64 4.64
N ALA A 106 0.11 2.43 5.72
CA ALA A 106 -0.88 1.38 5.81
C ALA A 106 -2.27 1.98 6.11
N TYR A 107 -3.27 1.60 5.33
CA TYR A 107 -4.65 2.08 5.45
C TYR A 107 -5.65 0.97 5.10
N SER A 108 -6.86 1.05 5.67
CA SER A 108 -7.94 0.13 5.33
C SER A 108 -8.61 0.50 4.02
N LEU A 109 -9.11 -0.51 3.30
CA LEU A 109 -9.96 -0.29 2.13
C LEU A 109 -11.23 0.47 2.54
N ILE A 110 -11.51 1.57 1.85
CA ILE A 110 -12.77 2.29 1.96
C ILE A 110 -13.57 2.00 0.69
N VAL A 111 -14.78 1.49 0.86
CA VAL A 111 -15.70 1.22 -0.26
C VAL A 111 -16.58 2.45 -0.45
N GLU A 112 -16.32 3.20 -1.52
CA GLU A 112 -17.06 4.41 -1.86
C GLU A 112 -18.18 4.12 -2.86
N GLU A 113 -19.35 4.72 -2.63
CA GLU A 113 -20.50 4.64 -3.55
C GLU A 113 -20.11 5.11 -4.95
N GLY A 114 -20.64 4.42 -5.98
CA GLY A 114 -20.33 4.71 -7.37
C GLY A 114 -19.01 4.10 -7.89
N THR A 115 -18.33 3.29 -7.08
CA THR A 115 -17.16 2.53 -7.51
C THR A 115 -17.51 1.09 -7.88
N ILE A 116 -16.71 0.48 -8.76
CA ILE A 116 -16.85 -0.95 -9.11
C ILE A 116 -16.78 -1.84 -7.87
N MET A 117 -15.99 -1.45 -6.87
CA MET A 117 -15.88 -2.19 -5.61
C MET A 117 -17.18 -2.14 -4.81
N TYR A 118 -17.84 -0.99 -4.75
CA TYR A 118 -19.15 -0.83 -4.13
C TYR A 118 -20.19 -1.74 -4.76
N ASP A 119 -20.25 -1.78 -6.10
CA ASP A 119 -21.17 -2.64 -6.83
C ASP A 119 -20.92 -4.13 -6.53
N ARG A 120 -19.64 -4.55 -6.53
CA ARG A 120 -19.25 -5.94 -6.21
C ARG A 120 -19.61 -6.34 -4.78
N VAL A 121 -19.41 -5.47 -3.81
CA VAL A 121 -19.77 -5.73 -2.40
C VAL A 121 -21.28 -5.89 -2.27
N ASN A 122 -22.05 -5.00 -2.88
CA ASN A 122 -23.52 -5.07 -2.86
C ASN A 122 -24.06 -6.32 -3.57
N GLU A 123 -23.52 -6.67 -4.74
CA GLU A 123 -23.90 -7.89 -5.45
C GLU A 123 -23.62 -9.15 -4.62
N ALA A 124 -22.48 -9.21 -3.92
CA ALA A 124 -22.17 -10.30 -3.03
C ALA A 124 -23.13 -10.37 -1.84
N ALA A 125 -23.43 -9.23 -1.22
CA ALA A 125 -24.38 -9.14 -0.11
C ALA A 125 -25.79 -9.61 -0.50
N LEU A 126 -26.26 -9.28 -1.70
CA LEU A 126 -27.53 -9.79 -2.25
C LEU A 126 -27.55 -11.32 -2.40
N GLN A 127 -26.39 -11.94 -2.53
CA GLN A 127 -26.21 -13.39 -2.59
C GLN A 127 -25.95 -14.01 -1.20
N GLY A 128 -26.02 -13.21 -0.12
CA GLY A 128 -25.74 -13.65 1.25
C GLY A 128 -24.24 -13.96 1.50
N LYS A 129 -23.34 -13.28 0.78
CA LYS A 129 -21.90 -13.44 0.93
C LYS A 129 -21.26 -12.14 1.38
N ASP A 130 -20.47 -12.21 2.43
CA ASP A 130 -19.59 -11.13 2.84
C ASP A 130 -18.22 -11.37 2.19
N ILE A 131 -17.80 -10.46 1.31
CA ILE A 131 -16.48 -10.55 0.63
C ILE A 131 -15.41 -9.72 1.33
N LEU A 132 -15.79 -8.81 2.21
CA LEU A 132 -14.86 -8.04 3.03
C LEU A 132 -14.70 -8.70 4.41
N PRO A 133 -13.55 -8.53 5.06
CA PRO A 133 -13.38 -8.84 6.47
C PRO A 133 -14.40 -8.09 7.33
N ASP A 134 -14.83 -8.70 8.42
CA ASP A 134 -15.69 -8.04 9.41
C ASP A 134 -14.91 -6.98 10.22
N GLU A 135 -15.64 -6.15 10.97
CA GLU A 135 -15.05 -5.05 11.75
C GLU A 135 -14.06 -5.53 12.81
N ASP A 136 -14.24 -6.70 13.39
CA ASP A 136 -13.34 -7.26 14.39
C ASP A 136 -12.02 -7.69 13.72
N THR A 137 -12.10 -8.33 12.57
CA THR A 137 -10.94 -8.70 11.74
C THR A 137 -10.18 -7.44 11.27
N GLU A 138 -10.89 -6.40 10.80
CA GLU A 138 -10.27 -5.13 10.41
C GLU A 138 -9.55 -4.46 11.59
N ARG A 139 -10.18 -4.46 12.77
CA ARG A 139 -9.59 -3.92 14.00
C ARG A 139 -8.33 -4.70 14.39
N GLU A 140 -8.35 -6.03 14.27
CA GLU A 140 -7.17 -6.86 14.55
C GLU A 140 -6.03 -6.56 13.57
N MET A 141 -6.31 -6.41 12.27
CA MET A 141 -5.33 -5.99 11.26
C MET A 141 -4.72 -4.63 11.60
N TYR A 142 -5.53 -3.67 12.06
CA TYR A 142 -5.04 -2.36 12.49
C TYR A 142 -4.04 -2.47 13.66
N TYR A 143 -4.39 -3.21 14.73
CA TYR A 143 -3.50 -3.39 15.88
C TYR A 143 -2.25 -4.20 15.51
N MET A 144 -2.38 -5.18 14.63
CA MET A 144 -1.23 -5.93 14.11
C MET A 144 -0.28 -5.00 13.35
N THR A 145 -0.80 -4.15 12.46
CA THR A 145 0.00 -3.15 11.74
C THR A 145 0.77 -2.29 12.72
N LYS A 146 0.07 -1.71 13.71
CA LYS A 146 0.69 -0.90 14.73
C LYS A 146 1.80 -1.66 15.46
N ASN A 147 1.54 -2.86 15.96
CA ASN A 147 2.50 -3.64 16.73
C ASN A 147 3.75 -4.03 15.93
N ILE A 148 3.57 -4.42 14.64
CA ILE A 148 4.69 -4.84 13.79
C ILE A 148 5.53 -3.63 13.37
N LEU A 149 4.90 -2.51 13.08
CA LEU A 149 5.58 -1.34 12.57
C LEU A 149 6.15 -0.45 13.69
N ASP A 150 5.49 -0.30 14.86
CA ASP A 150 5.98 0.49 16.02
C ASP A 150 7.36 0.00 16.53
N MET A 151 7.67 -1.26 16.33
CA MET A 151 8.97 -1.81 16.71
C MET A 151 10.12 -1.32 15.82
N LYS A 152 9.85 -0.77 14.65
CA LYS A 152 10.89 -0.45 13.65
C LYS A 152 10.75 0.92 12.97
N TYR A 153 9.55 1.51 12.90
CA TYR A 153 9.26 2.71 12.12
C TYR A 153 8.51 3.76 12.95
N GLN A 154 8.77 5.06 12.68
CA GLN A 154 7.83 6.11 13.11
C GLN A 154 6.60 6.04 12.20
N ILE A 155 5.48 5.52 12.72
CA ILE A 155 4.30 5.24 11.93
C ILE A 155 3.40 6.47 11.86
N ILE A 156 2.98 6.81 10.62
CA ILE A 156 1.75 7.57 10.40
C ILE A 156 0.69 6.58 9.93
N VAL A 157 0.02 5.89 10.86
CA VAL A 157 -1.18 5.14 10.55
C VAL A 157 -2.33 6.13 10.46
N LYS A 158 -2.73 6.49 9.25
CA LYS A 158 -3.96 7.26 9.05
C LYS A 158 -5.14 6.29 9.07
N LYS A 159 -5.87 6.30 10.20
CA LYS A 159 -7.20 5.71 10.26
C LYS A 159 -8.17 6.70 9.61
N ALA A 160 -8.72 6.37 8.45
CA ALA A 160 -9.91 7.02 7.95
C ALA A 160 -11.11 6.43 8.70
N TRP A 161 -11.31 6.82 9.96
CA TRP A 161 -12.54 6.57 10.68
C TRP A 161 -13.33 7.87 10.67
N ASN A 162 -14.47 7.85 10.00
CA ASN A 162 -15.56 8.73 10.33
C ASN A 162 -16.16 8.21 11.64
N ALA A 163 -15.56 8.61 12.75
CA ALA A 163 -16.14 8.43 14.07
C ALA A 163 -16.91 9.71 14.41
N ASP A 164 -18.08 9.87 13.81
CA ASP A 164 -19.17 10.56 14.45
C ASP A 164 -19.81 9.57 15.41
N ILE A 165 -19.29 9.49 16.62
CA ILE A 165 -20.01 8.94 17.77
C ILE A 165 -20.04 10.07 18.81
N THR A 166 -21.17 10.77 18.80
CA THR A 166 -21.68 11.52 19.95
C THR A 166 -21.86 10.64 21.17
#